data_a44f201bc18b716b818f194c1102e01d
#
_entry.id   a44f201bc18b716b818f194c1102e01d
#
_cell.length_a   1.000
_cell.length_b   1.000
_cell.length_c   1.000
_cell.angle_alpha   90.00
_cell.angle_beta   90.00
_cell.angle_gamma   90.00
#
_symmetry.space_group_name_H-M   'P 1'
#
loop_
_entity.id
_entity.type
_entity.pdbx_description
1 polymer ?
#
loop_
_entity_poly.entity_id
_entity_poly.type
_entity_poly.pdbx_seq_one_letter_code
_entity_poly.pdbx_strand_id
1 'polypeptide(L)'
;MIGTIASAAVVSVGALAWGAFERNSPLFGRVQRRLPGNAPVAALTFDDGPNPEATPAILDALGVEGVVATFFVLGRHADRWPAIVERTRAEGHVVGNHGYHHRKLVWRSPSYVRDDIMHGAAAIERAGGARPRLFRAPHGQRNPWVSPIARSEGQRTVGWTLGVWDTARPGADVIAGRVIRGTRPGSIVLLHDGDGYDPAGDRMQTARALPQMIRGLRDRGYSFVTLATP
;
A
#
# COMPACT_ATOMS: atom_id res chain seq x y z
N MET A 1 -37.45 26.15 8.55
CA MET A 1 -37.28 24.75 8.09
C MET A 1 -36.35 24.58 6.89
N ILE A 2 -36.35 25.46 5.89
CA ILE A 2 -35.48 25.33 4.69
C ILE A 2 -33.99 25.44 5.02
N GLY A 3 -33.56 26.32 5.95
CA GLY A 3 -32.17 26.51 6.35
C GLY A 3 -31.54 25.31 7.06
N THR A 4 -32.31 24.60 7.88
CA THR A 4 -31.82 23.41 8.61
C THR A 4 -31.63 22.20 7.70
N ILE A 5 -32.46 22.04 6.66
CA ILE A 5 -32.33 20.95 5.68
C ILE A 5 -31.10 21.16 4.80
N ALA A 6 -30.86 22.41 4.33
CA ALA A 6 -29.70 22.76 3.52
C ALA A 6 -28.38 22.54 4.29
N SER A 7 -28.33 22.92 5.58
CA SER A 7 -27.15 22.71 6.42
C SER A 7 -26.86 21.22 6.66
N ALA A 8 -27.88 20.41 6.91
CA ALA A 8 -27.72 18.95 7.11
C ALA A 8 -27.23 18.28 5.81
N ALA A 9 -27.73 18.67 4.65
CA ALA A 9 -27.28 18.13 3.35
C ALA A 9 -25.82 18.46 3.07
N VAL A 10 -25.36 19.69 3.34
CA VAL A 10 -23.95 20.11 3.14
C VAL A 10 -23.02 19.32 4.05
N VAL A 11 -23.37 19.15 5.31
CA VAL A 11 -22.57 18.35 6.28
C VAL A 11 -22.48 16.89 5.84
N SER A 12 -23.58 16.32 5.32
CA SER A 12 -23.61 14.92 4.86
C SER A 12 -22.73 14.72 3.62
N VAL A 13 -22.75 15.64 2.64
CA VAL A 13 -21.91 15.58 1.44
C VAL A 13 -20.44 15.75 1.81
N GLY A 14 -20.10 16.67 2.72
CA GLY A 14 -18.74 16.86 3.21
C GLY A 14 -18.18 15.60 3.91
N ALA A 15 -18.99 14.95 4.75
CA ALA A 15 -18.61 13.72 5.45
C ALA A 15 -18.36 12.56 4.46
N LEU A 16 -19.23 12.41 3.45
CA LEU A 16 -19.07 11.38 2.41
C LEU A 16 -17.81 11.62 1.56
N ALA A 17 -17.55 12.88 1.18
CA ALA A 17 -16.34 13.24 0.47
C ALA A 17 -15.09 12.98 1.30
N TRP A 18 -15.08 13.36 2.58
CA TRP A 18 -13.99 13.01 3.50
C TRP A 18 -13.80 11.49 3.60
N GLY A 19 -14.89 10.72 3.73
CA GLY A 19 -14.84 9.25 3.74
C GLY A 19 -14.22 8.65 2.49
N ALA A 20 -14.48 9.26 1.34
CA ALA A 20 -14.04 8.77 0.04
C ALA A 20 -12.57 9.09 -0.27
N PHE A 21 -12.10 10.29 0.07
CA PHE A 21 -10.80 10.81 -0.34
C PHE A 21 -9.75 10.81 0.77
N GLU A 22 -10.15 10.78 2.05
CA GLU A 22 -9.20 10.61 3.15
C GLU A 22 -8.84 9.12 3.30
N ARG A 23 -7.60 8.78 2.91
CA ARG A 23 -7.07 7.40 2.87
C ARG A 23 -7.23 6.61 4.16
N ASN A 24 -7.26 7.28 5.29
CA ASN A 24 -7.36 6.68 6.64
C ASN A 24 -8.72 6.87 7.29
N SER A 25 -9.69 7.42 6.58
CA SER A 25 -11.04 7.64 7.13
C SER A 25 -11.67 6.33 7.60
N PRO A 26 -12.22 6.26 8.82
CA PRO A 26 -12.96 5.09 9.28
C PRO A 26 -14.41 5.05 8.78
N LEU A 27 -14.90 6.09 8.09
CA LEU A 27 -16.30 6.24 7.72
C LEU A 27 -16.83 5.05 6.90
N PHE A 28 -16.01 4.54 5.96
CA PHE A 28 -16.36 3.40 5.12
C PHE A 28 -15.72 2.08 5.58
N GLY A 29 -15.46 1.96 6.88
CA GLY A 29 -14.91 0.77 7.49
C GLY A 29 -13.52 0.96 8.08
N ARG A 30 -13.13 0.00 8.89
CA ARG A 30 -11.87 0.04 9.65
C ARG A 30 -10.66 -0.03 8.71
N VAL A 31 -9.68 0.85 8.94
CA VAL A 31 -8.40 0.89 8.20
C VAL A 31 -7.26 0.80 9.19
N GLN A 32 -6.34 -0.12 8.97
CA GLN A 32 -5.09 -0.13 9.72
C GLN A 32 -4.18 0.94 9.13
N ARG A 33 -4.05 2.05 9.82
CA ARG A 33 -3.23 3.20 9.39
C ARG A 33 -1.87 3.29 10.08
N ARG A 34 -1.66 2.49 11.13
CA ARG A 34 -0.48 2.52 11.99
C ARG A 34 -0.25 1.16 12.64
N LEU A 35 0.99 0.85 12.96
CA LEU A 35 1.34 -0.29 13.81
C LEU A 35 0.90 -0.02 15.27
N PRO A 36 0.58 -1.06 16.05
CA PRO A 36 0.23 -0.91 17.45
C PRO A 36 1.46 -0.51 18.29
N GLY A 37 1.20 0.12 19.43
CA GLY A 37 2.22 0.52 20.40
C GLY A 37 2.98 1.79 20.03
N ASN A 38 3.98 2.13 20.87
CA ASN A 38 4.81 3.34 20.75
C ASN A 38 6.32 3.03 20.59
N ALA A 39 6.67 1.76 20.39
CA ALA A 39 8.05 1.38 20.11
C ALA A 39 8.52 2.02 18.79
N PRO A 40 9.82 2.32 18.64
CA PRO A 40 10.40 2.86 17.42
C PRO A 40 10.48 1.76 16.33
N VAL A 41 9.32 1.34 15.86
CA VAL A 41 9.13 0.33 14.82
C VAL A 41 8.46 0.98 13.62
N ALA A 42 8.87 0.62 12.41
CA ALA A 42 8.28 1.08 11.16
C ALA A 42 8.01 -0.10 10.21
N ALA A 43 6.97 0.00 9.39
CA ALA A 43 6.74 -0.91 8.28
C ALA A 43 7.00 -0.18 6.96
N LEU A 44 7.97 -0.67 6.18
CA LEU A 44 8.13 -0.24 4.79
C LEU A 44 7.10 -0.98 3.94
N THR A 45 6.36 -0.24 3.12
CA THR A 45 5.36 -0.81 2.24
C THR A 45 5.51 -0.26 0.83
N PHE A 46 5.37 -1.14 -0.17
CA PHE A 46 5.52 -0.82 -1.57
C PHE A 46 4.22 -1.13 -2.32
N ASP A 47 3.78 -0.22 -3.18
CA ASP A 47 2.56 -0.36 -3.96
C ASP A 47 2.89 -0.44 -5.47
N ASP A 48 1.92 -0.93 -6.25
CA ASP A 48 1.88 -0.95 -7.71
C ASP A 48 2.75 -2.02 -8.41
N GLY A 49 3.58 -2.77 -7.68
CA GLY A 49 4.38 -3.86 -8.24
C GLY A 49 3.58 -5.13 -8.61
N PRO A 50 4.30 -6.20 -9.01
CA PRO A 50 5.71 -6.19 -9.28
C PRO A 50 6.07 -5.43 -10.55
N ASN A 51 7.28 -4.84 -10.56
CA ASN A 51 7.92 -4.26 -11.73
C ASN A 51 9.17 -5.12 -12.08
N PRO A 52 9.46 -5.37 -13.37
CA PRO A 52 10.52 -6.30 -13.75
C PRO A 52 11.95 -5.84 -13.38
N GLU A 53 12.17 -4.54 -13.18
CA GLU A 53 13.47 -3.98 -12.83
C GLU A 53 13.52 -3.50 -11.37
N ALA A 54 12.54 -2.70 -10.96
CA ALA A 54 12.60 -2.05 -9.66
C ALA A 54 12.29 -3.00 -8.51
N THR A 55 11.32 -3.92 -8.64
CA THR A 55 10.98 -4.85 -7.55
C THR A 55 12.16 -5.76 -7.21
N PRO A 56 12.86 -6.42 -8.18
CA PRO A 56 14.07 -7.16 -7.87
C PRO A 56 15.17 -6.33 -7.21
N ALA A 57 15.42 -5.11 -7.69
CA ALA A 57 16.43 -4.23 -7.10
C ALA A 57 16.07 -3.80 -5.66
N ILE A 58 14.77 -3.62 -5.36
CA ILE A 58 14.28 -3.36 -4.00
C ILE A 58 14.48 -4.58 -3.11
N LEU A 59 14.17 -5.79 -3.59
CA LEU A 59 14.39 -7.03 -2.85
C LEU A 59 15.88 -7.24 -2.53
N ASP A 60 16.77 -7.02 -3.51
CA ASP A 60 18.22 -7.09 -3.31
C ASP A 60 18.67 -6.11 -2.22
N ALA A 61 18.22 -4.85 -2.28
CA ALA A 61 18.57 -3.84 -1.29
C ALA A 61 18.05 -4.16 0.11
N LEU A 62 16.82 -4.69 0.21
CA LEU A 62 16.24 -5.15 1.47
C LEU A 62 16.99 -6.35 2.04
N GLY A 63 17.38 -7.31 1.18
CA GLY A 63 18.17 -8.48 1.54
C GLY A 63 19.55 -8.10 2.11
N VAL A 64 20.27 -7.20 1.43
CA VAL A 64 21.58 -6.68 1.91
C VAL A 64 21.45 -6.03 3.29
N GLU A 65 20.39 -5.29 3.53
CA GLU A 65 20.14 -4.62 4.80
C GLU A 65 19.43 -5.54 5.83
N GLY A 66 19.08 -6.79 5.49
CA GLY A 66 18.38 -7.72 6.40
C GLY A 66 17.03 -7.17 6.88
N VAL A 67 16.26 -6.53 6.01
CA VAL A 67 14.97 -5.91 6.31
C VAL A 67 13.85 -6.60 5.55
N VAL A 68 12.76 -6.92 6.23
CA VAL A 68 11.52 -7.43 5.62
C VAL A 68 10.51 -6.30 5.42
N ALA A 69 9.70 -6.40 4.37
CA ALA A 69 8.72 -5.36 3.98
C ALA A 69 7.38 -5.97 3.56
N THR A 70 6.41 -5.12 3.22
CA THR A 70 5.11 -5.54 2.68
C THR A 70 4.90 -4.92 1.30
N PHE A 71 4.51 -5.75 0.33
CA PHE A 71 4.27 -5.36 -1.06
C PHE A 71 2.77 -5.50 -1.38
N PHE A 72 2.12 -4.40 -1.77
CA PHE A 72 0.75 -4.42 -2.26
C PHE A 72 0.76 -4.53 -3.78
N VAL A 73 0.53 -5.72 -4.25
CA VAL A 73 0.73 -6.16 -5.64
C VAL A 73 -0.55 -5.98 -6.45
N LEU A 74 -0.42 -5.49 -7.67
CA LEU A 74 -1.51 -5.47 -8.67
C LEU A 74 -1.66 -6.86 -9.30
N GLY A 75 -2.89 -7.35 -9.36
CA GLY A 75 -3.15 -8.68 -9.91
C GLY A 75 -2.68 -8.85 -11.34
N ARG A 76 -2.89 -7.86 -12.22
CA ARG A 76 -2.40 -7.88 -13.61
C ARG A 76 -0.87 -7.92 -13.73
N HIS A 77 -0.15 -7.37 -12.76
CA HIS A 77 1.32 -7.43 -12.72
C HIS A 77 1.79 -8.78 -12.15
N ALA A 78 1.06 -9.34 -11.17
CA ALA A 78 1.30 -10.70 -10.69
C ALA A 78 1.15 -11.75 -11.81
N ASP A 79 0.11 -11.64 -12.64
CA ASP A 79 -0.08 -12.53 -13.80
C ASP A 79 1.07 -12.38 -14.83
N ARG A 80 1.61 -11.18 -14.98
CA ARG A 80 2.69 -10.91 -15.94
C ARG A 80 4.09 -11.35 -15.44
N TRP A 81 4.34 -11.21 -14.14
CA TRP A 81 5.64 -11.52 -13.52
C TRP A 81 5.49 -12.36 -12.26
N PRO A 82 4.93 -13.59 -12.36
CA PRO A 82 4.65 -14.43 -11.19
C PRO A 82 5.90 -14.80 -10.41
N ALA A 83 7.04 -15.01 -11.07
CA ALA A 83 8.30 -15.35 -10.41
C ALA A 83 8.79 -14.26 -9.45
N ILE A 84 8.46 -12.98 -9.69
CA ILE A 84 8.84 -11.89 -8.78
C ILE A 84 7.96 -11.94 -7.52
N VAL A 85 6.67 -12.27 -7.64
CA VAL A 85 5.78 -12.45 -6.49
C VAL A 85 6.23 -13.65 -5.64
N GLU A 86 6.58 -14.76 -6.27
CA GLU A 86 7.14 -15.94 -5.61
C GLU A 86 8.43 -15.58 -4.86
N ARG A 87 9.39 -14.93 -5.52
CA ARG A 87 10.64 -14.45 -4.91
C ARG A 87 10.36 -13.54 -3.70
N THR A 88 9.45 -12.59 -3.84
CA THR A 88 9.07 -11.67 -2.75
C THR A 88 8.64 -12.43 -1.50
N ARG A 89 7.86 -13.51 -1.66
CA ARG A 89 7.44 -14.36 -0.53
C ARG A 89 8.56 -15.23 0.01
N ALA A 90 9.35 -15.84 -0.89
CA ALA A 90 10.46 -16.72 -0.52
C ALA A 90 11.52 -15.99 0.34
N GLU A 91 11.70 -14.68 0.12
CA GLU A 91 12.59 -13.82 0.90
C GLU A 91 11.94 -13.30 2.21
N GLY A 92 10.75 -13.80 2.60
CA GLY A 92 10.10 -13.50 3.89
C GLY A 92 9.29 -12.20 3.91
N HIS A 93 9.06 -11.57 2.77
CA HIS A 93 8.20 -10.39 2.67
C HIS A 93 6.72 -10.78 2.65
N VAL A 94 5.85 -9.86 3.09
CA VAL A 94 4.40 -10.03 3.02
C VAL A 94 3.88 -9.47 1.71
N VAL A 95 3.02 -10.25 1.03
CA VAL A 95 2.33 -9.82 -0.19
C VAL A 95 0.87 -9.54 0.13
N GLY A 96 0.42 -8.31 -0.10
CA GLY A 96 -0.95 -7.84 -0.04
C GLY A 96 -1.54 -7.60 -1.43
N ASN A 97 -2.84 -7.36 -1.49
CA ASN A 97 -3.61 -7.11 -2.70
C ASN A 97 -3.79 -5.60 -2.92
N HIS A 98 -3.48 -5.11 -4.13
CA HIS A 98 -3.71 -3.71 -4.55
C HIS A 98 -4.81 -3.58 -5.61
N GLY A 99 -5.71 -4.59 -5.72
CA GLY A 99 -6.67 -4.73 -6.79
C GLY A 99 -6.07 -5.36 -8.04
N TYR A 100 -6.87 -5.50 -9.09
CA TYR A 100 -6.38 -6.07 -10.35
C TYR A 100 -5.92 -4.98 -11.33
N HIS A 101 -6.73 -3.90 -11.50
CA HIS A 101 -6.57 -2.92 -12.57
C HIS A 101 -5.98 -1.56 -12.16
N HIS A 102 -5.77 -1.30 -10.87
CA HIS A 102 -5.36 0.00 -10.32
C HIS A 102 -6.35 1.15 -10.65
N ARG A 103 -7.66 0.88 -10.58
CA ARG A 103 -8.68 1.90 -10.82
C ARG A 103 -9.08 2.62 -9.54
N LYS A 104 -9.47 3.89 -9.64
CA LYS A 104 -10.05 4.66 -8.53
C LYS A 104 -11.38 4.04 -8.11
N LEU A 105 -11.37 3.23 -7.05
CA LEU A 105 -12.54 2.45 -6.61
C LEU A 105 -13.67 3.33 -6.07
N VAL A 106 -13.38 4.57 -5.69
CA VAL A 106 -14.38 5.54 -5.22
C VAL A 106 -15.52 5.75 -6.21
N TRP A 107 -15.28 5.61 -7.50
CA TRP A 107 -16.26 5.81 -8.57
C TRP A 107 -16.84 4.51 -9.14
N ARG A 108 -16.59 3.36 -8.49
CA ARG A 108 -16.95 2.05 -9.05
C ARG A 108 -18.15 1.44 -8.33
N SER A 109 -18.93 0.64 -9.08
CA SER A 109 -20.06 -0.13 -8.54
C SER A 109 -19.59 -1.20 -7.54
N PRO A 110 -20.47 -1.70 -6.67
CA PRO A 110 -20.15 -2.80 -5.77
C PRO A 110 -19.66 -4.07 -6.49
N SER A 111 -20.26 -4.41 -7.64
CA SER A 111 -19.86 -5.56 -8.46
C SER A 111 -18.44 -5.38 -9.00
N TYR A 112 -18.13 -4.23 -9.60
CA TYR A 112 -16.77 -3.93 -10.07
C TYR A 112 -15.73 -4.02 -8.94
N VAL A 113 -16.03 -3.41 -7.77
CA VAL A 113 -15.12 -3.45 -6.61
C VAL A 113 -14.86 -4.89 -6.17
N ARG A 114 -15.90 -5.72 -6.12
CA ARG A 114 -15.77 -7.15 -5.77
C ARG A 114 -14.90 -7.87 -6.79
N ASP A 115 -15.19 -7.74 -8.06
CA ASP A 115 -14.46 -8.43 -9.14
C ASP A 115 -12.99 -8.02 -9.15
N ASP A 116 -12.67 -6.72 -9.00
CA ASP A 116 -11.30 -6.21 -9.00
C ASP A 116 -10.49 -6.74 -7.80
N ILE A 117 -11.10 -6.80 -6.62
CA ILE A 117 -10.46 -7.35 -5.40
C ILE A 117 -10.27 -8.86 -5.52
N MET A 118 -11.28 -9.59 -5.97
CA MET A 118 -11.23 -11.05 -6.11
C MET A 118 -10.22 -11.49 -7.18
N HIS A 119 -10.23 -10.86 -8.36
CA HIS A 119 -9.28 -11.17 -9.43
C HIS A 119 -7.84 -10.82 -9.01
N GLY A 120 -7.64 -9.70 -8.33
CA GLY A 120 -6.34 -9.35 -7.76
C GLY A 120 -5.84 -10.40 -6.78
N ALA A 121 -6.68 -10.83 -5.85
CA ALA A 121 -6.32 -11.86 -4.87
C ALA A 121 -6.03 -13.22 -5.54
N ALA A 122 -6.82 -13.62 -6.52
CA ALA A 122 -6.63 -14.88 -7.25
C ALA A 122 -5.34 -14.88 -8.07
N ALA A 123 -4.98 -13.77 -8.73
CA ALA A 123 -3.73 -13.63 -9.46
C ALA A 123 -2.51 -13.74 -8.54
N ILE A 124 -2.55 -13.07 -7.38
CA ILE A 124 -1.49 -13.13 -6.38
C ILE A 124 -1.35 -14.55 -5.80
N GLU A 125 -2.47 -15.24 -5.56
CA GLU A 125 -2.46 -16.63 -5.07
C GLU A 125 -1.84 -17.57 -6.08
N ARG A 126 -2.18 -17.45 -7.36
CA ARG A 126 -1.56 -18.25 -8.44
C ARG A 126 -0.05 -18.02 -8.54
N ALA A 127 0.39 -16.76 -8.42
CA ALA A 127 1.78 -16.39 -8.56
C ALA A 127 2.64 -16.74 -7.33
N GLY A 128 2.09 -16.63 -6.13
CA GLY A 128 2.85 -16.75 -4.88
C GLY A 128 2.39 -17.86 -3.93
N GLY A 129 1.48 -18.75 -4.36
CA GLY A 129 1.05 -19.93 -3.60
C GLY A 129 0.16 -19.66 -2.38
N ALA A 130 -0.18 -18.39 -2.08
CA ALA A 130 -1.04 -18.07 -0.93
C ALA A 130 -1.93 -16.85 -1.19
N ARG A 131 -3.18 -16.95 -0.76
CA ARG A 131 -4.15 -15.85 -0.87
C ARG A 131 -3.76 -14.69 0.05
N PRO A 132 -3.74 -13.44 -0.46
CA PRO A 132 -3.38 -12.28 0.36
C PRO A 132 -4.45 -12.00 1.42
N ARG A 133 -4.01 -11.62 2.63
CA ARG A 133 -4.90 -11.24 3.73
C ARG A 133 -4.94 -9.73 3.99
N LEU A 134 -4.18 -8.97 3.23
CA LEU A 134 -4.14 -7.51 3.28
C LEU A 134 -4.62 -6.93 1.97
N PHE A 135 -5.38 -5.85 2.05
CA PHE A 135 -5.83 -5.07 0.90
C PHE A 135 -5.51 -3.59 1.11
N ARG A 136 -4.95 -2.95 0.09
CA ARG A 136 -4.83 -1.50 0.04
C ARG A 136 -5.53 -0.99 -1.20
N ALA A 137 -6.45 -0.04 -1.02
CA ALA A 137 -7.18 0.54 -2.14
C ALA A 137 -6.25 1.40 -3.00
N PRO A 138 -6.26 1.27 -4.34
CA PRO A 138 -5.56 2.17 -5.24
C PRO A 138 -5.82 3.64 -4.91
N HIS A 139 -4.76 4.46 -4.89
CA HIS A 139 -4.80 5.88 -4.50
C HIS A 139 -5.28 6.14 -3.05
N GLY A 140 -5.53 5.12 -2.25
CA GLY A 140 -6.15 5.25 -0.93
C GLY A 140 -7.64 5.64 -0.97
N GLN A 141 -8.24 5.79 -2.16
CA GLN A 141 -9.62 6.25 -2.34
C GLN A 141 -10.61 5.08 -2.25
N ARG A 142 -11.69 5.30 -1.49
CA ARG A 142 -12.68 4.26 -1.21
C ARG A 142 -14.09 4.81 -1.28
N ASN A 143 -15.04 3.93 -1.56
CA ASN A 143 -16.47 4.16 -1.35
C ASN A 143 -17.00 3.22 -0.24
N PRO A 144 -18.28 3.29 0.14
CA PRO A 144 -18.83 2.44 1.21
C PRO A 144 -18.68 0.93 1.02
N TRP A 145 -18.48 0.47 -0.20
CA TRP A 145 -18.41 -0.96 -0.55
C TRP A 145 -17.02 -1.58 -0.39
N VAL A 146 -15.95 -0.80 -0.55
CA VAL A 146 -14.56 -1.30 -0.65
C VAL A 146 -14.14 -2.09 0.58
N SER A 147 -14.22 -1.50 1.77
CA SER A 147 -13.76 -2.19 2.99
C SER A 147 -14.64 -3.37 3.41
N PRO A 148 -15.99 -3.31 3.30
CA PRO A 148 -16.83 -4.49 3.50
C PRO A 148 -16.54 -5.64 2.54
N ILE A 149 -16.34 -5.34 1.24
CA ILE A 149 -16.01 -6.36 0.23
C ILE A 149 -14.62 -6.95 0.50
N ALA A 150 -13.60 -6.13 0.76
CA ALA A 150 -12.27 -6.65 1.12
C ALA A 150 -12.36 -7.59 2.33
N ARG A 151 -13.17 -7.25 3.35
CA ARG A 151 -13.37 -8.08 4.53
C ARG A 151 -14.08 -9.41 4.19
N SER A 152 -15.10 -9.40 3.33
CA SER A 152 -15.78 -10.65 2.91
C SER A 152 -14.85 -11.59 2.15
N GLU A 153 -13.78 -11.04 1.53
CA GLU A 153 -12.70 -11.79 0.89
C GLU A 153 -11.55 -12.18 1.86
N GLY A 154 -11.75 -12.02 3.17
CA GLY A 154 -10.77 -12.32 4.20
C GLY A 154 -9.58 -11.35 4.25
N GLN A 155 -9.73 -10.14 3.68
CA GLN A 155 -8.66 -9.15 3.59
C GLN A 155 -8.93 -7.96 4.51
N ARG A 156 -7.91 -7.56 5.28
CA ARG A 156 -7.93 -6.36 6.11
C ARG A 156 -7.48 -5.15 5.29
N THR A 157 -8.28 -4.07 5.34
CA THR A 157 -7.92 -2.81 4.66
C THR A 157 -6.78 -2.10 5.40
N VAL A 158 -5.74 -1.71 4.64
CA VAL A 158 -4.55 -1.02 5.14
C VAL A 158 -4.41 0.34 4.47
N GLY A 159 -4.15 1.37 5.27
CA GLY A 159 -3.71 2.70 4.83
C GLY A 159 -2.22 2.92 5.08
N TRP A 160 -1.82 4.18 5.32
CA TRP A 160 -0.44 4.56 5.67
C TRP A 160 -0.41 5.85 6.48
N THR A 161 0.65 6.05 7.25
CA THR A 161 0.88 7.29 8.01
C THR A 161 1.76 8.28 7.26
N LEU A 162 2.70 7.78 6.46
CA LEU A 162 3.68 8.59 5.75
C LEU A 162 3.74 8.19 4.27
N GLY A 163 3.42 9.12 3.38
CA GLY A 163 3.72 9.05 1.96
C GLY A 163 4.78 10.09 1.59
N VAL A 164 5.71 9.74 0.73
CA VAL A 164 6.89 10.59 0.45
C VAL A 164 6.96 11.10 -0.99
N TRP A 165 5.93 10.81 -1.78
CA TRP A 165 5.84 11.26 -3.18
C TRP A 165 7.04 10.81 -4.04
N ASP A 166 7.48 9.58 -3.82
CA ASP A 166 8.52 8.93 -4.61
C ASP A 166 8.10 8.72 -6.08
N THR A 167 6.79 8.62 -6.33
CA THR A 167 6.21 8.57 -7.69
C THR A 167 6.52 9.81 -8.54
N ALA A 168 6.78 10.97 -7.91
CA ALA A 168 7.20 12.19 -8.61
C ALA A 168 8.67 12.16 -9.06
N ARG A 169 9.40 11.10 -8.73
CA ARG A 169 10.83 10.90 -9.08
C ARG A 169 11.75 12.05 -8.64
N PRO A 170 11.72 12.47 -7.35
CA PRO A 170 12.48 13.64 -6.88
C PRO A 170 13.98 13.37 -6.66
N GLY A 171 14.45 12.13 -6.87
CA GLY A 171 15.80 11.67 -6.55
C GLY A 171 15.88 10.83 -5.28
N ALA A 172 16.82 9.88 -5.24
CA ALA A 172 16.97 8.91 -4.14
C ALA A 172 17.20 9.59 -2.79
N ASP A 173 18.10 10.59 -2.72
CA ASP A 173 18.42 11.32 -1.50
C ASP A 173 17.21 12.08 -0.93
N VAL A 174 16.38 12.64 -1.81
CA VAL A 174 15.15 13.34 -1.40
C VAL A 174 14.15 12.36 -0.81
N ILE A 175 13.97 11.19 -1.43
CA ILE A 175 13.09 10.12 -0.93
C ILE A 175 13.58 9.67 0.44
N ALA A 176 14.86 9.29 0.57
CA ALA A 176 15.46 8.86 1.83
C ALA A 176 15.31 9.93 2.93
N GLY A 177 15.64 11.17 2.63
CA GLY A 177 15.51 12.28 3.57
C GLY A 177 14.08 12.52 4.05
N ARG A 178 13.08 12.40 3.16
CA ARG A 178 11.66 12.52 3.53
C ARG A 178 11.22 11.39 4.45
N VAL A 179 11.63 10.15 4.17
CA VAL A 179 11.32 9.00 5.03
C VAL A 179 12.00 9.15 6.40
N ILE A 180 13.30 9.43 6.44
CA ILE A 180 14.04 9.57 7.69
C ILE A 180 13.42 10.65 8.58
N ARG A 181 13.13 11.84 8.07
CA ARG A 181 12.52 12.94 8.83
C ARG A 181 11.07 12.71 9.20
N GLY A 182 10.30 12.07 8.31
CA GLY A 182 8.84 11.91 8.47
C GLY A 182 8.43 10.73 9.35
N THR A 183 9.27 9.70 9.48
CA THR A 183 8.93 8.48 10.24
C THR A 183 8.78 8.77 11.74
N ARG A 184 7.71 8.23 12.32
CA ARG A 184 7.37 8.26 13.75
C ARG A 184 7.16 6.82 14.23
N PRO A 185 7.27 6.52 15.55
CA PRO A 185 6.97 5.19 16.08
C PRO A 185 5.65 4.65 15.54
N GLY A 186 5.65 3.42 15.04
CA GLY A 186 4.48 2.78 14.44
C GLY A 186 4.11 3.24 13.03
N SER A 187 4.98 3.97 12.33
CA SER A 187 4.69 4.41 10.96
C SER A 187 4.54 3.24 9.98
N ILE A 188 3.51 3.34 9.13
CA ILE A 188 3.40 2.60 7.89
C ILE A 188 3.83 3.56 6.78
N VAL A 189 4.97 3.28 6.14
CA VAL A 189 5.57 4.14 5.12
C VAL A 189 5.14 3.65 3.75
N LEU A 190 4.52 4.52 2.95
CA LEU A 190 4.15 4.26 1.57
C LEU A 190 5.28 4.64 0.63
N LEU A 191 5.72 3.68 -0.14
CA LEU A 191 6.63 3.75 -1.26
C LEU A 191 6.02 3.01 -2.46
N HIS A 192 6.69 3.04 -3.61
CA HIS A 192 6.23 2.34 -4.80
C HIS A 192 7.38 1.56 -5.44
N ASP A 193 7.12 0.30 -5.77
CA ASP A 193 8.00 -0.58 -6.52
C ASP A 193 7.53 -0.77 -7.98
N GLY A 194 6.34 -0.24 -8.31
CA GLY A 194 5.75 -0.28 -9.64
C GLY A 194 5.06 1.03 -10.02
N ASP A 195 4.35 0.98 -11.14
CA ASP A 195 3.49 2.05 -11.62
C ASP A 195 2.11 1.47 -11.94
N GLY A 196 1.09 2.09 -11.38
CA GLY A 196 -0.28 1.64 -11.54
C GLY A 196 -0.85 1.77 -12.96
N TYR A 197 -0.13 2.41 -13.87
CA TYR A 197 -0.57 2.65 -15.26
C TYR A 197 0.43 2.10 -16.29
N ASP A 198 1.73 2.29 -16.05
CA ASP A 198 2.82 1.75 -16.88
C ASP A 198 3.53 0.61 -16.14
N PRO A 199 3.32 -0.66 -16.57
CA PRO A 199 3.95 -1.80 -15.92
C PRO A 199 5.49 -1.77 -15.89
N ALA A 200 6.14 -1.02 -16.79
CA ALA A 200 7.59 -0.86 -16.86
C ALA A 200 8.05 0.52 -16.35
N GLY A 201 7.17 1.28 -15.70
CA GLY A 201 7.46 2.63 -15.20
C GLY A 201 8.65 2.63 -14.23
N ASP A 202 9.62 3.52 -14.46
CA ASP A 202 10.86 3.60 -13.68
C ASP A 202 10.59 3.94 -12.21
N ARG A 203 11.00 3.04 -11.31
CA ARG A 203 11.00 3.18 -9.84
C ARG A 203 12.38 2.94 -9.21
N MET A 204 13.44 2.95 -10.02
CA MET A 204 14.80 2.69 -9.54
C MET A 204 15.29 3.71 -8.50
N GLN A 205 14.73 4.92 -8.47
CA GLN A 205 15.06 5.89 -7.42
C GLN A 205 14.62 5.40 -6.03
N THR A 206 13.48 4.73 -5.94
CA THR A 206 13.00 4.13 -4.68
C THR A 206 13.96 3.02 -4.23
N ALA A 207 14.38 2.14 -5.15
CA ALA A 207 15.38 1.10 -4.85
C ALA A 207 16.69 1.71 -4.34
N ARG A 208 17.22 2.73 -5.04
CA ARG A 208 18.49 3.41 -4.68
C ARG A 208 18.40 4.16 -3.34
N ALA A 209 17.20 4.58 -2.91
CA ALA A 209 17.01 5.29 -1.65
C ALA A 209 17.07 4.36 -0.42
N LEU A 210 16.83 3.05 -0.59
CA LEU A 210 16.65 2.11 0.51
C LEU A 210 17.85 2.00 1.46
N PRO A 211 19.11 1.86 0.99
CA PRO A 211 20.25 1.73 1.91
C PRO A 211 20.39 2.93 2.84
N GLN A 212 20.28 4.14 2.29
CA GLN A 212 20.38 5.38 3.08
C GLN A 212 19.17 5.52 4.02
N MET A 213 17.99 5.21 3.56
CA MET A 213 16.74 5.26 4.33
C MET A 213 16.78 4.31 5.53
N ILE A 214 17.18 3.05 5.32
CA ILE A 214 17.23 2.03 6.35
C ILE A 214 18.28 2.39 7.40
N ARG A 215 19.50 2.74 6.97
CA ARG A 215 20.56 3.14 7.91
C ARG A 215 20.17 4.38 8.71
N GLY A 216 19.67 5.42 8.06
CA GLY A 216 19.26 6.63 8.77
C GLY A 216 18.07 6.43 9.73
N LEU A 217 17.20 5.44 9.50
CA LEU A 217 16.19 5.05 10.48
C LEU A 217 16.78 4.23 11.63
N ARG A 218 17.73 3.31 11.35
CA ARG A 218 18.45 2.56 12.40
C ARG A 218 19.24 3.48 13.32
N ASP A 219 19.90 4.50 12.79
CA ASP A 219 20.62 5.52 13.57
C ASP A 219 19.69 6.29 14.52
N ARG A 220 18.39 6.34 14.19
CA ARG A 220 17.32 6.88 15.04
C ARG A 220 16.67 5.83 15.95
N GLY A 221 17.21 4.61 16.02
CA GLY A 221 16.75 3.53 16.87
C GLY A 221 15.57 2.74 16.33
N TYR A 222 15.19 2.88 15.03
CA TYR A 222 14.07 2.15 14.46
C TYR A 222 14.43 0.72 14.06
N SER A 223 13.52 -0.21 14.34
CA SER A 223 13.47 -1.54 13.74
C SER A 223 12.36 -1.64 12.70
N PHE A 224 12.42 -2.68 11.86
CA PHE A 224 11.49 -2.88 10.75
C PHE A 224 10.69 -4.16 10.94
N VAL A 225 9.41 -4.09 10.58
CA VAL A 225 8.49 -5.24 10.59
C VAL A 225 7.62 -5.23 9.35
N THR A 226 7.09 -6.40 8.99
CA THR A 226 6.00 -6.51 8.01
C THR A 226 4.66 -6.13 8.64
N LEU A 227 3.67 -5.87 7.81
CA LEU A 227 2.28 -5.84 8.25
C LEU A 227 1.82 -7.28 8.48
N ALA A 228 1.97 -7.77 9.71
CA ALA A 228 1.58 -9.12 10.06
C ALA A 228 0.13 -9.40 9.64
N THR A 229 -0.09 -10.56 9.05
CA THR A 229 -1.42 -11.12 8.91
C THR A 229 -1.96 -11.46 10.30
N PRO A 230 -3.23 -11.18 10.60
CA PRO A 230 -3.84 -11.55 11.88
C PRO A 230 -3.84 -13.05 12.09
#